data_7c3a547112a2dcabe35aa54525da49f0
#
_entry.id   7c3a547112a2dcabe35aa54525da49f0
#
_cell.length_a   1.000
_cell.length_b   1.000
_cell.length_c   1.000
_cell.angle_alpha   90.00
_cell.angle_beta   90.00
_cell.angle_gamma   90.00
#
_symmetry.space_group_name_H-M   'P 1'
#
loop_
_entity.id
_entity.type
_entity.pdbx_description
1 polymer ?
#
loop_
_entity_poly.entity_id
_entity_poly.type
_entity_poly.pdbx_seq_one_letter_code
_entity_poly.pdbx_strand_id
1 'polypeptide(L)'
;DKEKCSVQDMKNHLKNIDDGLFSEGQFSGSINTLLRKKTIKKVGRGIYTLIPRSENMRKCFVVSPIGSEGSDTRKRADQLFKYIILPVCEQCDFSPIRVDQINDSDSITQTILDHLKNDDLVIADISEHNSNAFFEMGYRTSLGKPMIHLKQSNEIIPFDIASIRTYDYDLSDLDSVD
;
A
#
# COMPACT_ATOMS: atom_id res chain seq x y z
N ASP A 1 27.50 -7.95 3.63
CA ASP A 1 27.35 -7.73 5.11
C ASP A 1 27.20 -6.25 5.51
N LYS A 2 26.75 -5.39 4.60
CA LYS A 2 26.50 -3.94 4.90
C LYS A 2 25.18 -3.67 5.62
N GLU A 3 24.37 -4.68 5.88
CA GLU A 3 23.02 -4.52 6.44
C GLU A 3 22.92 -4.66 7.96
N LYS A 4 24.02 -5.05 8.62
CA LYS A 4 24.04 -5.22 10.09
C LYS A 4 24.87 -4.11 10.72
N CYS A 5 24.29 -3.44 11.72
CA CYS A 5 24.94 -2.36 12.44
C CYS A 5 24.89 -2.62 13.95
N SER A 6 26.01 -2.47 14.63
CA SER A 6 26.03 -2.58 16.10
C SER A 6 25.59 -1.26 16.74
N VAL A 7 25.09 -1.35 17.98
CA VAL A 7 24.79 -0.17 18.80
C VAL A 7 26.03 0.73 18.94
N GLN A 8 27.21 0.13 19.01
CA GLN A 8 28.45 0.89 19.14
C GLN A 8 28.78 1.66 17.85
N ASP A 9 28.55 1.05 16.68
CA ASP A 9 28.78 1.71 15.38
C ASP A 9 27.81 2.89 15.20
N MET A 10 26.53 2.69 15.57
CA MET A 10 25.54 3.77 15.56
C MET A 10 25.91 4.93 16.47
N LYS A 11 26.35 4.63 17.70
CA LYS A 11 26.81 5.64 18.66
C LYS A 11 28.03 6.40 18.16
N ASN A 12 28.99 5.70 17.58
CA ASN A 12 30.20 6.32 17.01
C ASN A 12 29.85 7.23 15.82
N HIS A 13 28.94 6.78 14.97
CA HIS A 13 28.49 7.59 13.83
C HIS A 13 27.77 8.87 14.27
N LEU A 14 26.89 8.77 15.27
CA LEU A 14 26.20 9.94 15.82
C LEU A 14 27.13 10.92 16.51
N LYS A 15 28.13 10.43 17.27
CA LYS A 15 29.16 11.30 17.87
C LYS A 15 29.95 12.10 16.85
N ASN A 16 30.18 11.51 15.68
CA ASN A 16 30.91 12.19 14.59
C ASN A 16 30.08 13.25 13.86
N ILE A 17 28.73 13.18 13.93
CA ILE A 17 27.84 14.13 13.26
C ILE A 17 27.43 15.27 14.19
N ASP A 18 27.30 15.03 15.49
CA ASP A 18 26.56 15.93 16.41
C ASP A 18 27.36 16.34 17.66
N ASP A 19 28.68 16.38 17.60
CA ASP A 19 29.60 16.84 18.68
C ASP A 19 29.22 16.38 20.10
N GLY A 20 28.57 15.25 20.25
CA GLY A 20 28.28 14.63 21.54
C GLY A 20 27.00 15.08 22.25
N LEU A 21 26.09 15.77 21.57
CA LEU A 21 24.82 16.25 22.12
C LEU A 21 23.78 15.14 22.40
N PHE A 22 24.03 13.90 21.99
CA PHE A 22 23.11 12.77 22.22
C PHE A 22 23.32 12.12 23.58
N SER A 23 22.29 12.18 24.45
CA SER A 23 22.30 11.42 25.70
C SER A 23 22.00 9.91 25.47
N GLU A 24 22.51 9.04 26.34
CA GLU A 24 22.23 7.60 26.29
C GLU A 24 20.73 7.27 26.36
N GLY A 25 19.96 8.05 27.11
CA GLY A 25 18.52 7.90 27.20
C GLY A 25 17.77 8.21 25.89
N GLN A 26 18.18 9.27 25.21
CA GLN A 26 17.63 9.64 23.90
C GLN A 26 17.95 8.58 22.85
N PHE A 27 19.17 8.05 22.83
CA PHE A 27 19.56 6.98 21.93
C PHE A 27 18.73 5.71 22.16
N SER A 28 18.57 5.28 23.40
CA SER A 28 17.76 4.10 23.75
C SER A 28 16.29 4.30 23.39
N GLY A 29 15.73 5.50 23.61
CA GLY A 29 14.39 5.86 23.22
C GLY A 29 14.18 5.79 21.69
N SER A 30 15.16 6.26 20.93
CA SER A 30 15.14 6.20 19.46
C SER A 30 15.18 4.76 18.94
N ILE A 31 16.05 3.91 19.47
CA ILE A 31 16.11 2.47 19.11
C ILE A 31 14.77 1.77 19.43
N ASN A 32 14.20 2.01 20.61
CA ASN A 32 12.91 1.43 20.99
C ASN A 32 11.78 1.90 20.05
N THR A 33 11.82 3.16 19.64
CA THR A 33 10.86 3.71 18.67
C THR A 33 10.99 3.04 17.31
N LEU A 34 12.21 2.85 16.79
CA LEU A 34 12.46 2.18 15.53
C LEU A 34 12.06 0.69 15.57
N LEU A 35 12.28 0.01 16.71
CA LEU A 35 11.82 -1.36 16.91
C LEU A 35 10.28 -1.44 16.92
N ARG A 36 9.62 -0.50 17.63
CA ARG A 36 8.15 -0.42 17.67
C ARG A 36 7.54 -0.13 16.31
N LYS A 37 8.18 0.74 15.52
CA LYS A 37 7.78 1.05 14.14
C LYS A 37 8.19 -0.04 13.15
N LYS A 38 8.80 -1.13 13.59
CA LYS A 38 9.33 -2.21 12.75
C LYS A 38 10.27 -1.73 11.65
N THR A 39 10.98 -0.63 11.86
CA THR A 39 11.98 -0.12 10.91
C THR A 39 13.28 -0.90 11.00
N ILE A 40 13.60 -1.41 12.20
CA ILE A 40 14.75 -2.26 12.46
C ILE A 40 14.32 -3.53 13.19
N LYS A 41 15.10 -4.60 13.05
CA LYS A 41 14.97 -5.82 13.85
C LYS A 41 16.29 -6.17 14.55
N LYS A 42 16.19 -6.70 15.75
CA LYS A 42 17.35 -7.17 16.51
C LYS A 42 17.77 -8.53 15.99
N VAL A 43 19.02 -8.68 15.56
CA VAL A 43 19.58 -9.92 15.02
C VAL A 43 20.65 -10.54 15.92
N GLY A 44 21.03 -9.86 16.99
CA GLY A 44 22.00 -10.32 17.98
C GLY A 44 22.06 -9.40 19.20
N ARG A 45 22.94 -9.69 20.17
CA ARG A 45 23.12 -8.83 21.34
C ARG A 45 23.73 -7.49 20.91
N GLY A 46 22.92 -6.42 20.92
CA GLY A 46 23.34 -5.08 20.48
C GLY A 46 23.56 -4.95 18.98
N ILE A 47 23.05 -5.89 18.16
CA ILE A 47 23.16 -5.85 16.70
C ILE A 47 21.76 -5.75 16.11
N TYR A 48 21.59 -4.80 15.19
CA TYR A 48 20.33 -4.53 14.50
C TYR A 48 20.53 -4.52 12.99
N THR A 49 19.47 -4.80 12.27
CA THR A 49 19.42 -4.64 10.82
C THR A 49 18.18 -3.85 10.45
N LEU A 50 18.24 -3.10 9.35
CA LEU A 50 17.07 -2.47 8.77
C LEU A 50 16.10 -3.57 8.29
N ILE A 51 14.82 -3.34 8.51
CA ILE A 51 13.78 -4.12 7.84
C ILE A 51 13.53 -3.39 6.53
N PRO A 52 13.67 -4.04 5.38
CA PRO A 52 13.29 -3.43 4.11
C PRO A 52 11.86 -2.89 4.20
N ARG A 53 11.63 -1.71 3.66
CA ARG A 53 10.30 -1.06 3.73
C ARG A 53 9.20 -2.00 3.21
N SER A 54 9.50 -2.77 2.17
CA SER A 54 8.62 -3.78 1.59
C SER A 54 8.17 -4.87 2.57
N GLU A 55 9.04 -5.30 3.51
CA GLU A 55 8.69 -6.32 4.52
C GLU A 55 7.80 -5.78 5.65
N ASN A 56 7.70 -4.47 5.80
CA ASN A 56 6.94 -3.80 6.86
C ASN A 56 5.67 -3.12 6.37
N MET A 57 5.45 -3.09 5.06
CA MET A 57 4.26 -2.49 4.46
C MET A 57 3.05 -3.40 4.62
N ARG A 58 1.90 -2.81 4.94
CA ARG A 58 0.61 -3.50 4.96
C ARG A 58 0.21 -3.84 3.52
N LYS A 59 -0.51 -4.92 3.34
CA LYS A 59 -0.97 -5.34 2.01
C LYS A 59 -2.19 -4.55 1.58
N CYS A 60 -2.18 -4.08 0.34
CA CYS A 60 -3.32 -3.43 -0.29
C CYS A 60 -3.62 -4.10 -1.63
N PHE A 61 -4.80 -4.67 -1.78
CA PHE A 61 -5.25 -5.23 -3.04
C PHE A 61 -6.06 -4.21 -3.84
N VAL A 62 -5.77 -4.09 -5.13
CA VAL A 62 -6.43 -3.13 -6.02
C VAL A 62 -7.37 -3.86 -6.97
N VAL A 63 -8.65 -3.58 -6.83
CA VAL A 63 -9.73 -4.01 -7.69
C VAL A 63 -10.00 -2.89 -8.71
N SER A 64 -9.91 -3.17 -9.99
CA SER A 64 -10.22 -2.19 -11.04
C SER A 64 -10.63 -2.89 -12.34
N PRO A 65 -11.39 -2.22 -13.20
CA PRO A 65 -11.55 -2.66 -14.58
C PRO A 65 -10.18 -2.64 -15.29
N ILE A 66 -9.68 -3.79 -15.72
CA ILE A 66 -8.34 -3.87 -16.32
C ILE A 66 -8.41 -3.70 -17.86
N GLY A 67 -9.44 -4.25 -18.49
CA GLY A 67 -9.60 -4.24 -19.94
C GLY A 67 -8.56 -5.09 -20.68
N SER A 68 -8.70 -5.19 -22.00
CA SER A 68 -7.72 -5.86 -22.85
C SER A 68 -6.50 -4.96 -23.10
N GLU A 69 -5.38 -5.58 -23.46
CA GLU A 69 -4.16 -4.85 -23.80
C GLU A 69 -4.41 -3.80 -24.89
N GLY A 70 -3.92 -2.58 -24.67
CA GLY A 70 -4.07 -1.44 -25.57
C GLY A 70 -5.43 -0.73 -25.50
N SER A 71 -6.43 -1.23 -24.77
CA SER A 71 -7.73 -0.56 -24.57
C SER A 71 -7.60 0.72 -23.74
N ASP A 72 -8.58 1.61 -23.86
CA ASP A 72 -8.64 2.83 -23.05
C ASP A 72 -8.88 2.50 -21.56
N THR A 73 -9.67 1.47 -21.26
CA THR A 73 -9.82 0.92 -19.92
C THR A 73 -8.46 0.51 -19.32
N ARG A 74 -7.64 -0.22 -20.11
CA ARG A 74 -6.31 -0.63 -19.67
C ARG A 74 -5.40 0.56 -19.39
N LYS A 75 -5.33 1.52 -20.29
CA LYS A 75 -4.53 2.74 -20.11
C LYS A 75 -4.95 3.50 -18.86
N ARG A 76 -6.27 3.67 -18.65
CA ARG A 76 -6.81 4.32 -17.47
C ARG A 76 -6.43 3.57 -16.19
N ALA A 77 -6.63 2.26 -16.14
CA ALA A 77 -6.29 1.44 -14.98
C ALA A 77 -4.80 1.51 -14.62
N ASP A 78 -3.93 1.53 -15.64
CA ASP A 78 -2.48 1.65 -15.46
C ASP A 78 -2.08 3.05 -14.97
N GLN A 79 -2.71 4.10 -15.49
CA GLN A 79 -2.49 5.48 -15.04
C GLN A 79 -2.98 5.69 -13.60
N LEU A 80 -4.19 5.24 -13.27
CA LEU A 80 -4.73 5.31 -11.92
C LEU A 80 -3.79 4.59 -10.92
N PHE A 81 -3.36 3.38 -11.25
CA PHE A 81 -2.46 2.62 -10.39
C PHE A 81 -1.12 3.33 -10.21
N LYS A 82 -0.50 3.79 -11.31
CA LYS A 82 0.85 4.38 -11.31
C LYS A 82 0.92 5.76 -10.66
N TYR A 83 -0.05 6.62 -10.98
CA TYR A 83 0.04 8.04 -10.62
C TYR A 83 -0.72 8.41 -9.35
N ILE A 84 -1.73 7.62 -8.96
CA ILE A 84 -2.54 7.89 -7.77
C ILE A 84 -2.34 6.81 -6.71
N ILE A 85 -2.67 5.54 -7.01
CA ILE A 85 -2.72 4.50 -5.97
C ILE A 85 -1.34 4.19 -5.41
N LEU A 86 -0.35 3.94 -6.28
CA LEU A 86 1.00 3.55 -5.84
C LEU A 86 1.65 4.61 -4.95
N PRO A 87 1.72 5.90 -5.33
CA PRO A 87 2.36 6.92 -4.51
C PRO A 87 1.67 7.12 -3.15
N VAL A 88 0.33 7.15 -3.12
CA VAL A 88 -0.44 7.33 -1.88
C VAL A 88 -0.28 6.12 -0.96
N CYS A 89 -0.36 4.90 -1.50
CA CYS A 89 -0.14 3.70 -0.73
C CYS A 89 1.25 3.67 -0.09
N GLU A 90 2.29 4.02 -0.85
CA GLU A 90 3.66 4.09 -0.33
C GLU A 90 3.82 5.11 0.80
N GLN A 91 3.19 6.28 0.69
CA GLN A 91 3.19 7.29 1.75
C GLN A 91 2.50 6.80 3.03
N CYS A 92 1.48 5.94 2.88
CA CYS A 92 0.70 5.38 3.99
C CYS A 92 1.22 4.02 4.50
N ASP A 93 2.41 3.58 4.09
CA ASP A 93 3.01 2.28 4.43
C ASP A 93 2.15 1.09 3.98
N PHE A 94 1.55 1.18 2.80
CA PHE A 94 0.90 0.09 2.10
C PHE A 94 1.68 -0.33 0.85
N SER A 95 1.65 -1.63 0.56
CA SER A 95 2.16 -2.22 -0.69
C SER A 95 0.97 -2.60 -1.57
N PRO A 96 0.62 -1.80 -2.59
CA PRO A 96 -0.49 -2.12 -3.46
C PRO A 96 -0.09 -3.16 -4.50
N ILE A 97 -1.01 -4.08 -4.79
CA ILE A 97 -0.89 -5.07 -5.86
C ILE A 97 -2.23 -5.20 -6.59
N ARG A 98 -2.18 -5.32 -7.91
CA ARG A 98 -3.32 -5.56 -8.78
C ARG A 98 -3.21 -6.97 -9.37
N VAL A 99 -4.34 -7.64 -9.66
CA VAL A 99 -4.37 -9.06 -10.04
C VAL A 99 -3.51 -9.39 -11.26
N ASP A 100 -3.43 -8.50 -12.24
CA ASP A 100 -2.61 -8.70 -13.45
C ASP A 100 -1.09 -8.61 -13.21
N GLN A 101 -0.68 -8.21 -12.03
CA GLN A 101 0.72 -8.17 -11.58
C GLN A 101 1.11 -9.43 -10.80
N ILE A 102 0.16 -10.33 -10.56
CA ILE A 102 0.38 -11.55 -9.78
C ILE A 102 0.72 -12.69 -10.73
N ASN A 103 1.96 -13.15 -10.67
CA ASN A 103 2.41 -14.34 -11.40
C ASN A 103 2.21 -15.58 -10.53
N ASP A 104 0.96 -16.00 -10.35
CA ASP A 104 0.66 -17.23 -9.61
C ASP A 104 0.15 -18.32 -10.56
N SER A 105 0.52 -19.55 -10.29
CA SER A 105 0.08 -20.73 -11.04
C SER A 105 -1.29 -21.24 -10.62
N ASP A 106 -1.82 -20.68 -9.51
CA ASP A 106 -3.14 -21.04 -9.01
C ASP A 106 -4.28 -20.42 -9.84
N SER A 107 -5.49 -20.85 -9.58
CA SER A 107 -6.66 -20.25 -10.22
C SER A 107 -6.72 -18.75 -9.89
N ILE A 108 -6.75 -17.90 -10.92
CA ILE A 108 -6.87 -16.43 -10.78
C ILE A 108 -8.00 -16.05 -9.82
N THR A 109 -9.12 -16.76 -9.89
CA THR A 109 -10.28 -16.50 -9.02
C THR A 109 -9.94 -16.76 -7.55
N GLN A 110 -9.23 -17.86 -7.24
CA GLN A 110 -8.84 -18.16 -5.86
C GLN A 110 -7.87 -17.12 -5.32
N THR A 111 -6.89 -16.73 -6.12
CA THR A 111 -5.92 -15.69 -5.77
C THR A 111 -6.62 -14.36 -5.44
N ILE A 112 -7.59 -13.94 -6.26
CA ILE A 112 -8.40 -12.74 -6.00
C ILE A 112 -9.14 -12.85 -4.66
N LEU A 113 -9.84 -13.97 -4.43
CA LEU A 113 -10.59 -14.17 -3.19
C LEU A 113 -9.69 -14.18 -1.95
N ASP A 114 -8.49 -14.73 -2.06
CA ASP A 114 -7.52 -14.75 -0.97
C ASP A 114 -7.00 -13.36 -0.64
N HIS A 115 -6.71 -12.52 -1.64
CA HIS A 115 -6.38 -11.10 -1.43
C HIS A 115 -7.55 -10.32 -0.83
N LEU A 116 -8.75 -10.46 -1.39
CA LEU A 116 -9.96 -9.83 -0.86
C LEU A 116 -10.23 -10.22 0.60
N LYS A 117 -9.88 -11.44 0.99
CA LYS A 117 -10.08 -11.95 2.36
C LYS A 117 -8.97 -11.54 3.31
N ASN A 118 -7.71 -11.51 2.88
CA ASN A 118 -6.57 -11.48 3.79
C ASN A 118 -5.83 -10.16 3.83
N ASP A 119 -5.88 -9.35 2.76
CA ASP A 119 -5.15 -8.09 2.72
C ASP A 119 -5.75 -7.04 3.68
N ASP A 120 -4.90 -6.15 4.18
CA ASP A 120 -5.25 -5.15 5.19
C ASP A 120 -6.23 -4.11 4.64
N LEU A 121 -6.07 -3.76 3.36
CA LEU A 121 -6.89 -2.78 2.66
C LEU A 121 -7.26 -3.30 1.27
N VAL A 122 -8.42 -2.93 0.77
CA VAL A 122 -8.80 -3.03 -0.64
C VAL A 122 -9.12 -1.64 -1.17
N ILE A 123 -8.60 -1.30 -2.34
CA ILE A 123 -9.01 -0.12 -3.11
C ILE A 123 -9.79 -0.63 -4.32
N ALA A 124 -11.05 -0.21 -4.45
CA ALA A 124 -11.93 -0.63 -5.53
C ALA A 124 -12.27 0.56 -6.44
N ASP A 125 -11.78 0.52 -7.67
CA ASP A 125 -12.21 1.41 -8.75
C ASP A 125 -13.49 0.85 -9.36
N ILE A 126 -14.61 1.53 -9.13
CA ILE A 126 -15.95 1.15 -9.62
C ILE A 126 -16.31 1.81 -10.96
N SER A 127 -15.36 2.46 -11.60
CA SER A 127 -15.56 3.09 -12.92
C SER A 127 -16.02 2.07 -13.97
N GLU A 128 -16.69 2.58 -15.01
CA GLU A 128 -17.26 1.79 -16.10
C GLU A 128 -18.34 0.78 -15.64
N HIS A 129 -18.77 0.86 -14.39
CA HIS A 129 -19.75 -0.08 -13.81
C HIS A 129 -19.35 -1.55 -14.07
N ASN A 130 -18.06 -1.86 -13.92
CA ASN A 130 -17.53 -3.20 -14.22
C ASN A 130 -18.10 -4.25 -13.26
N SER A 131 -18.77 -5.25 -13.81
CA SER A 131 -19.45 -6.30 -13.02
C SER A 131 -18.50 -7.11 -12.12
N ASN A 132 -17.25 -7.35 -12.54
CA ASN A 132 -16.27 -8.08 -11.74
C ASN A 132 -15.84 -7.23 -10.54
N ALA A 133 -15.56 -5.94 -10.76
CA ALA A 133 -15.22 -5.02 -9.68
C ALA A 133 -16.36 -4.93 -8.64
N PHE A 134 -17.62 -4.89 -9.08
CA PHE A 134 -18.77 -4.91 -8.17
C PHE A 134 -18.90 -6.23 -7.40
N PHE A 135 -18.66 -7.37 -8.03
CA PHE A 135 -18.65 -8.67 -7.36
C PHE A 135 -17.58 -8.72 -6.26
N GLU A 136 -16.36 -8.32 -6.58
CA GLU A 136 -15.22 -8.28 -5.66
C GLU A 136 -15.45 -7.31 -4.51
N MET A 137 -15.98 -6.12 -4.81
CA MET A 137 -16.40 -5.13 -3.82
C MET A 137 -17.49 -5.69 -2.89
N GLY A 138 -18.53 -6.33 -3.42
CA GLY A 138 -19.59 -6.96 -2.65
C GLY A 138 -19.06 -8.05 -1.72
N TYR A 139 -18.15 -8.88 -2.21
CA TYR A 139 -17.50 -9.92 -1.42
C TYR A 139 -16.70 -9.30 -0.26
N ARG A 140 -15.89 -8.29 -0.53
CA ARG A 140 -15.10 -7.60 0.52
C ARG A 140 -15.99 -6.92 1.56
N THR A 141 -17.07 -6.27 1.11
CA THR A 141 -18.07 -5.64 1.99
C THR A 141 -18.69 -6.66 2.93
N SER A 142 -19.04 -7.85 2.45
CA SER A 142 -19.63 -8.91 3.28
C SER A 142 -18.72 -9.40 4.41
N LEU A 143 -17.41 -9.21 4.26
CA LEU A 143 -16.39 -9.54 5.28
C LEU A 143 -16.25 -8.45 6.35
N GLY A 144 -16.86 -7.28 6.18
CA GLY A 144 -16.74 -6.15 7.10
C GLY A 144 -15.30 -5.58 7.19
N LYS A 145 -14.50 -5.73 6.14
CA LYS A 145 -13.09 -5.32 6.13
C LYS A 145 -12.87 -3.96 5.46
N PRO A 146 -11.78 -3.23 5.80
CA PRO A 146 -11.51 -1.91 5.24
C PRO A 146 -11.44 -1.92 3.72
N MET A 147 -12.14 -0.96 3.11
CA MET A 147 -12.15 -0.74 1.66
C MET A 147 -12.33 0.74 1.34
N ILE A 148 -11.68 1.21 0.29
CA ILE A 148 -11.83 2.56 -0.27
C ILE A 148 -12.42 2.41 -1.68
N HIS A 149 -13.44 3.20 -1.98
CA HIS A 149 -14.04 3.23 -3.31
C HIS A 149 -13.54 4.44 -4.08
N LEU A 150 -13.14 4.22 -5.32
CA LEU A 150 -12.76 5.24 -6.29
C LEU A 150 -13.67 5.17 -7.52
N LYS A 151 -13.87 6.30 -8.18
CA LYS A 151 -14.51 6.38 -9.50
C LYS A 151 -13.98 7.56 -10.30
N GLN A 152 -14.12 7.52 -11.62
CA GLN A 152 -13.90 8.70 -12.44
C GLN A 152 -14.92 9.80 -12.09
N SER A 153 -14.47 11.05 -12.09
CA SER A 153 -15.29 12.22 -11.69
C SER A 153 -16.56 12.39 -12.54
N ASN A 154 -16.51 11.98 -13.80
CA ASN A 154 -17.63 12.10 -14.75
C ASN A 154 -18.65 10.94 -14.65
N GLU A 155 -18.45 9.97 -13.76
CA GLU A 155 -19.35 8.82 -13.65
C GLU A 155 -20.34 8.96 -12.49
N ILE A 156 -21.49 8.33 -12.64
CA ILE A 156 -22.56 8.33 -11.64
C ILE A 156 -22.42 7.08 -10.77
N ILE A 157 -22.55 7.25 -9.46
CA ILE A 157 -22.57 6.12 -8.52
C ILE A 157 -23.93 5.40 -8.65
N PRO A 158 -23.94 4.07 -8.84
CA PRO A 158 -25.17 3.28 -8.80
C PRO A 158 -25.96 3.47 -7.48
N PHE A 159 -27.27 3.49 -7.58
CA PHE A 159 -28.17 3.76 -6.44
C PHE A 159 -27.88 2.87 -5.22
N ASP A 160 -27.64 1.57 -5.45
CA ASP A 160 -27.46 0.58 -4.39
C ASP A 160 -26.22 0.83 -3.52
N ILE A 161 -25.25 1.57 -4.03
CA ILE A 161 -24.00 1.91 -3.32
C ILE A 161 -23.84 3.43 -3.09
N ALA A 162 -24.84 4.24 -3.44
CA ALA A 162 -24.79 5.70 -3.32
C ALA A 162 -24.60 6.20 -1.87
N SER A 163 -24.92 5.39 -0.88
CA SER A 163 -24.68 5.67 0.55
C SER A 163 -23.23 5.43 0.98
N ILE A 164 -22.41 4.77 0.17
CA ILE A 164 -21.02 4.47 0.48
C ILE A 164 -20.15 5.62 0.01
N ARG A 165 -19.28 6.12 0.90
CA ARG A 165 -18.36 7.18 0.55
C ARG A 165 -17.41 6.72 -0.56
N THR A 166 -17.47 7.40 -1.69
CA THR A 166 -16.63 7.15 -2.87
C THR A 166 -15.85 8.42 -3.17
N TYR A 167 -14.58 8.27 -3.54
CA TYR A 167 -13.71 9.37 -3.91
C TYR A 167 -13.60 9.45 -5.44
N ASP A 168 -13.70 10.66 -5.95
CA ASP A 168 -13.56 10.94 -7.38
C ASP A 168 -12.08 11.10 -7.75
N TYR A 169 -11.71 10.65 -8.94
CA TYR A 169 -10.41 10.96 -9.53
C TYR A 169 -10.59 11.46 -10.97
N ASP A 170 -9.66 12.32 -11.38
CA ASP A 170 -9.54 12.79 -12.74
C ASP A 170 -8.10 12.64 -13.23
N LEU A 171 -7.91 11.85 -14.30
CA LEU A 171 -6.59 11.62 -14.89
C LEU A 171 -6.22 12.64 -15.96
N SER A 172 -7.13 13.55 -16.32
CA SER A 172 -6.86 14.65 -17.24
C SER A 172 -6.09 15.79 -16.57
N ASP A 173 -6.17 15.87 -15.24
CA ASP A 173 -5.49 16.88 -14.42
C ASP A 173 -4.75 16.18 -13.26
N LEU A 174 -3.58 15.65 -13.56
CA LEU A 174 -2.75 14.96 -12.56
C LEU A 174 -2.08 15.93 -11.56
N ASP A 175 -2.05 17.23 -11.87
CA ASP A 175 -1.53 18.25 -10.97
C ASP A 175 -2.52 18.62 -9.85
N SER A 176 -3.79 18.20 -9.98
CA SER A 176 -4.83 18.40 -8.95
C SER A 176 -4.91 17.27 -7.92
N VAL A 177 -4.04 16.27 -8.03
CA VAL A 177 -3.98 15.12 -7.10
C VAL A 177 -2.96 15.43 -6.00
N ASP A 178 -3.36 16.25 -5.03
CA ASP A 178 -2.62 16.53 -3.78
C ASP A 178 -3.21 15.76 -2.58
#